data_340dec8e48368357528d94e80eacd754
#
_entry.id   340dec8e48368357528d94e80eacd754
#
_cell.length_a   1.000
_cell.length_b   1.000
_cell.length_c   1.000
_cell.angle_alpha   90.00
_cell.angle_beta   90.00
_cell.angle_gamma   90.00
#
_symmetry.space_group_name_H-M   'P 1'
#
loop_
_entity.id
_entity.type
_entity.pdbx_description
1 polymer ?
#
loop_
_entity_poly.entity_id
_entity_poly.type
_entity_poly.pdbx_seq_one_letter_code
_entity_poly.pdbx_strand_id
1 'polypeptide(L)'
;MVFRNMLTGLGEIHMMDLLQKFRALRKKRKLKQLDEYLSLSENSYYGSSFTVDIRHPLKGKIYLEIGTNCMIDGNFVFESEMGMIKVGDRCHIGNGSLISRSRIVIGNDVTMAWGFTIYDHDSHSVNWDERMNDTVQEYEDVKKYNDPIFSKDWSKVNTKPIIINDKVWIGMNVIILKGVTVGEGAVIGAGSVVTRDIAPWSVVAGNPARVVKILGAEA
;
A
#
# COMPACT_ATOMS: atom_id res chain seq x y z
N MET A 1 -14.52 42.76 -20.97
CA MET A 1 -14.02 41.33 -21.13
C MET A 1 -13.27 40.82 -19.90
N VAL A 2 -12.50 41.62 -19.21
CA VAL A 2 -11.66 41.20 -18.03
C VAL A 2 -12.54 40.82 -16.80
N PHE A 3 -13.64 41.50 -16.52
CA PHE A 3 -14.51 41.24 -15.36
C PHE A 3 -15.31 39.92 -15.46
N ARG A 4 -15.57 39.39 -16.65
CA ARG A 4 -16.28 38.11 -16.84
C ARG A 4 -15.43 36.91 -16.51
N ASN A 5 -14.11 37.00 -16.75
CA ASN A 5 -13.15 35.94 -16.43
C ASN A 5 -12.80 35.87 -14.93
N MET A 6 -12.91 36.99 -14.19
CA MET A 6 -12.73 36.97 -12.73
C MET A 6 -13.85 36.26 -11.97
N LEU A 7 -15.12 36.44 -12.43
CA LEU A 7 -16.27 35.80 -11.78
C LEU A 7 -16.32 34.28 -12.04
N THR A 8 -15.85 33.82 -13.19
CA THR A 8 -15.73 32.36 -13.48
C THR A 8 -14.64 31.72 -12.62
N GLY A 9 -13.48 32.34 -12.44
CA GLY A 9 -12.41 31.82 -11.62
C GLY A 9 -12.73 31.74 -10.13
N LEU A 10 -13.47 32.71 -9.58
CA LEU A 10 -13.93 32.66 -8.18
C LEU A 10 -14.97 31.54 -7.95
N GLY A 11 -15.85 31.30 -8.92
CA GLY A 11 -16.78 30.16 -8.85
C GLY A 11 -16.11 28.80 -8.92
N GLU A 12 -15.08 28.65 -9.73
CA GLU A 12 -14.30 27.41 -9.84
C GLU A 12 -13.49 27.12 -8.57
N ILE A 13 -12.86 28.13 -7.96
CA ILE A 13 -12.12 27.99 -6.69
C ILE A 13 -13.08 27.57 -5.56
N HIS A 14 -14.26 28.19 -5.48
CA HIS A 14 -15.27 27.85 -4.46
C HIS A 14 -15.83 26.43 -4.65
N MET A 15 -16.03 26.00 -5.89
CA MET A 15 -16.48 24.66 -6.23
C MET A 15 -15.39 23.60 -5.92
N MET A 16 -14.12 23.90 -6.17
CA MET A 16 -12.99 23.03 -5.81
C MET A 16 -12.86 22.84 -4.28
N ASP A 17 -13.00 23.92 -3.51
CA ASP A 17 -12.98 23.87 -2.04
C ASP A 17 -14.15 23.03 -1.49
N LEU A 18 -15.34 23.19 -2.05
CA LEU A 18 -16.53 22.42 -1.69
C LEU A 18 -16.34 20.92 -2.01
N LEU A 19 -15.78 20.60 -3.18
CA LEU A 19 -15.47 19.22 -3.57
C LEU A 19 -14.40 18.57 -2.66
N GLN A 20 -13.39 19.33 -2.25
CA GLN A 20 -12.37 18.84 -1.31
C GLN A 20 -12.97 18.56 0.07
N LYS A 21 -13.80 19.46 0.58
CA LYS A 21 -14.54 19.26 1.85
C LYS A 21 -15.45 18.03 1.78
N PHE A 22 -16.17 17.85 0.67
CA PHE A 22 -17.03 16.69 0.47
C PHE A 22 -16.25 15.38 0.40
N ARG A 23 -15.09 15.36 -0.28
CA ARG A 23 -14.18 14.21 -0.33
C ARG A 23 -13.62 13.87 1.06
N ALA A 24 -13.23 14.88 1.83
CA ALA A 24 -12.72 14.69 3.20
C ALA A 24 -13.79 14.11 4.14
N LEU A 25 -15.03 14.61 4.06
CA LEU A 25 -16.16 14.08 4.82
C LEU A 25 -16.48 12.63 4.46
N ARG A 26 -16.50 12.31 3.16
CA ARG A 26 -16.72 10.93 2.66
C ARG A 26 -15.63 9.99 3.14
N LYS A 27 -14.36 10.41 3.10
CA LYS A 27 -13.21 9.66 3.62
C LYS A 27 -13.35 9.39 5.12
N LYS A 28 -13.64 10.43 5.92
CA LYS A 28 -13.83 10.30 7.37
C LYS A 28 -14.97 9.33 7.70
N ARG A 29 -16.08 9.38 6.95
CA ARG A 29 -17.20 8.44 7.10
C ARG A 29 -16.81 7.00 6.77
N LYS A 30 -16.05 6.79 5.67
CA LYS A 30 -15.56 5.44 5.30
C LYS A 30 -14.61 4.88 6.36
N LEU A 31 -13.65 5.66 6.86
CA LEU A 31 -12.74 5.22 7.91
C LEU A 31 -13.48 4.88 9.20
N LYS A 32 -14.50 5.66 9.59
CA LYS A 32 -15.33 5.36 10.76
C LYS A 32 -16.10 4.04 10.62
N GLN A 33 -16.50 3.65 9.41
CA GLN A 33 -17.14 2.35 9.15
C GLN A 33 -16.18 1.17 9.27
N LEU A 34 -14.87 1.43 9.14
CA LEU A 34 -13.81 0.43 9.23
C LEU A 34 -13.11 0.43 10.61
N ASP A 35 -13.55 1.26 11.54
CA ASP A 35 -12.88 1.49 12.83
C ASP A 35 -12.60 0.20 13.62
N GLU A 36 -13.56 -0.74 13.61
CA GLU A 36 -13.42 -2.04 14.29
C GLU A 36 -12.33 -2.95 13.68
N TYR A 37 -11.82 -2.61 12.50
CA TYR A 37 -10.78 -3.36 11.76
C TYR A 37 -9.41 -2.69 11.78
N LEU A 38 -9.30 -1.51 12.40
CA LEU A 38 -8.12 -0.66 12.36
C LEU A 38 -7.60 -0.38 13.77
N SER A 39 -6.29 -0.42 13.93
CA SER A 39 -5.59 0.06 15.13
C SER A 39 -4.66 1.21 14.72
N LEU A 40 -5.20 2.44 14.73
CA LEU A 40 -4.51 3.65 14.26
C LEU A 40 -4.13 4.53 15.44
N SER A 41 -2.84 4.85 15.60
CA SER A 41 -2.40 5.76 16.65
C SER A 41 -2.93 7.18 16.42
N GLU A 42 -3.48 7.80 17.47
CA GLU A 42 -3.91 9.20 17.46
C GLU A 42 -2.73 10.18 17.36
N ASN A 43 -1.52 9.75 17.74
CA ASN A 43 -0.29 10.54 17.65
C ASN A 43 0.38 10.44 16.25
N SER A 44 -0.36 10.03 15.23
CA SER A 44 0.13 9.93 13.85
C SER A 44 -0.72 10.77 12.91
N TYR A 45 -0.09 11.29 11.84
CA TYR A 45 -0.75 12.09 10.82
C TYR A 45 -1.20 11.21 9.65
N TYR A 46 -2.45 11.36 9.25
CA TYR A 46 -3.04 10.64 8.10
C TYR A 46 -3.39 11.63 7.00
N GLY A 47 -2.56 11.65 5.95
CA GLY A 47 -2.66 12.58 4.85
C GLY A 47 -3.88 12.38 3.93
N SER A 48 -4.03 13.23 2.93
CA SER A 48 -5.21 13.22 2.04
C SER A 48 -5.30 11.96 1.18
N SER A 49 -4.16 11.34 0.85
CA SER A 49 -4.08 10.11 0.05
C SER A 49 -4.23 8.83 0.88
N PHE A 50 -4.25 8.91 2.21
CA PHE A 50 -4.45 7.73 3.05
C PHE A 50 -5.82 7.11 2.80
N THR A 51 -5.87 5.89 2.30
CA THR A 51 -7.10 5.12 2.09
C THR A 51 -6.95 3.69 2.57
N VAL A 52 -8.05 3.11 3.02
CA VAL A 52 -8.13 1.70 3.42
C VAL A 52 -9.27 1.04 2.64
N ASP A 53 -8.97 -0.11 2.06
CA ASP A 53 -9.92 -0.96 1.34
C ASP A 53 -9.82 -2.39 1.86
N ILE A 54 -10.84 -2.84 2.60
CA ILE A 54 -10.96 -4.21 3.11
C ILE A 54 -12.14 -4.84 2.40
N ARG A 55 -11.84 -5.75 1.47
CA ARG A 55 -12.87 -6.31 0.59
C ARG A 55 -13.74 -7.34 1.30
N HIS A 56 -13.13 -8.22 2.09
CA HIS A 56 -13.83 -9.29 2.81
C HIS A 56 -13.49 -9.26 4.31
N PRO A 57 -14.04 -8.30 5.09
CA PRO A 57 -13.69 -8.15 6.49
C PRO A 57 -14.27 -9.26 7.37
N LEU A 58 -13.42 -9.86 8.21
CA LEU A 58 -13.84 -10.76 9.29
C LEU A 58 -14.03 -9.96 10.57
N LYS A 59 -15.19 -10.13 11.19
CA LYS A 59 -15.50 -9.48 12.47
C LYS A 59 -14.47 -9.85 13.55
N GLY A 60 -13.98 -8.85 14.27
CA GLY A 60 -13.02 -9.02 15.37
C GLY A 60 -11.57 -9.17 14.93
N LYS A 61 -11.25 -8.98 13.64
CA LYS A 61 -9.88 -8.99 13.13
C LYS A 61 -9.39 -7.57 12.86
N ILE A 62 -8.19 -7.25 13.34
CA ILE A 62 -7.47 -6.04 12.96
C ILE A 62 -6.66 -6.30 11.69
N TYR A 63 -6.94 -5.53 10.63
CA TYR A 63 -6.26 -5.64 9.34
C TYR A 63 -5.08 -4.68 9.22
N LEU A 64 -5.22 -3.48 9.78
CA LEU A 64 -4.19 -2.44 9.71
C LEU A 64 -3.84 -1.95 11.11
N GLU A 65 -2.56 -2.08 11.46
CA GLU A 65 -1.99 -1.49 12.66
C GLU A 65 -0.97 -0.41 12.27
N ILE A 66 -1.07 0.79 12.85
CA ILE A 66 -0.11 1.88 12.65
C ILE A 66 0.33 2.42 13.99
N GLY A 67 1.63 2.43 14.22
CA GLY A 67 2.30 2.92 15.42
C GLY A 67 2.25 4.44 15.57
N THR A 68 3.08 4.97 16.45
CA THR A 68 3.06 6.39 16.86
C THR A 68 4.04 7.24 16.06
N ASN A 69 3.79 8.55 16.00
CA ASN A 69 4.64 9.55 15.36
C ASN A 69 4.92 9.26 13.86
N CYS A 70 3.92 8.73 13.17
CA CYS A 70 3.99 8.43 11.74
C CYS A 70 3.37 9.53 10.89
N MET A 71 3.84 9.65 9.64
CA MET A 71 3.20 10.41 8.56
C MET A 71 2.77 9.42 7.48
N ILE A 72 1.46 9.22 7.33
CA ILE A 72 0.92 8.12 6.51
C ILE A 72 0.06 8.67 5.39
N ASP A 73 0.45 8.36 4.17
CA ASP A 73 -0.32 8.49 2.95
C ASP A 73 -0.44 7.10 2.26
N GLY A 74 -1.08 7.07 1.07
CA GLY A 74 -1.15 5.86 0.25
C GLY A 74 -2.36 4.96 0.49
N ASN A 75 -2.38 3.87 -0.27
CA ASN A 75 -3.51 2.94 -0.33
C ASN A 75 -3.14 1.65 0.39
N PHE A 76 -3.94 1.27 1.37
CA PHE A 76 -3.83 0.00 2.09
C PHE A 76 -4.97 -0.91 1.65
N VAL A 77 -4.67 -1.95 0.87
CA VAL A 77 -5.66 -2.82 0.25
C VAL A 77 -5.54 -4.24 0.81
N PHE A 78 -6.66 -4.78 1.25
CA PHE A 78 -6.77 -6.15 1.78
C PHE A 78 -7.69 -6.95 0.86
N GLU A 79 -7.10 -7.78 0.00
CA GLU A 79 -7.84 -8.51 -1.02
C GLU A 79 -8.45 -9.82 -0.53
N SER A 80 -8.10 -10.26 0.67
CA SER A 80 -8.73 -11.42 1.31
C SER A 80 -8.88 -11.21 2.82
N GLU A 81 -9.68 -12.06 3.42
CA GLU A 81 -9.86 -12.13 4.86
C GLU A 81 -8.57 -12.42 5.65
N MET A 82 -7.53 -12.94 5.00
CA MET A 82 -6.23 -13.26 5.63
C MET A 82 -5.27 -12.07 5.68
N GLY A 83 -5.43 -11.06 4.81
CA GLY A 83 -4.54 -9.92 4.69
C GLY A 83 -4.32 -9.17 6.02
N MET A 84 -3.09 -8.71 6.23
CA MET A 84 -2.72 -7.90 7.40
C MET A 84 -1.54 -6.99 7.04
N ILE A 85 -1.59 -5.73 7.49
CA ILE A 85 -0.48 -4.79 7.36
C ILE A 85 -0.21 -4.18 8.74
N LYS A 86 1.06 -4.21 9.14
CA LYS A 86 1.53 -3.55 10.37
C LYS A 86 2.65 -2.56 10.03
N VAL A 87 2.54 -1.35 10.55
CA VAL A 87 3.54 -0.28 10.46
C VAL A 87 3.99 0.07 11.87
N GLY A 88 5.28 0.09 12.11
CA GLY A 88 5.89 0.48 13.38
C GLY A 88 5.81 1.98 13.63
N ASP A 89 6.66 2.45 14.54
CA ASP A 89 6.70 3.85 14.96
C ASP A 89 7.60 4.72 14.08
N ARG A 90 7.38 6.03 14.06
CA ARG A 90 8.21 7.05 13.40
C ARG A 90 8.44 6.78 11.92
N CYS A 91 7.41 6.25 11.25
CA CYS A 91 7.47 5.95 9.82
C CYS A 91 6.91 7.10 8.97
N HIS A 92 7.54 7.32 7.82
CA HIS A 92 6.99 8.16 6.76
C HIS A 92 6.64 7.28 5.56
N ILE A 93 5.36 7.11 5.32
CA ILE A 93 4.82 6.35 4.19
C ILE A 93 4.22 7.33 3.20
N GLY A 94 4.89 7.54 2.07
CA GLY A 94 4.42 8.40 0.98
C GLY A 94 3.23 7.78 0.23
N ASN A 95 2.73 8.48 -0.78
CA ASN A 95 1.62 7.99 -1.60
C ASN A 95 2.08 6.83 -2.52
N GLY A 96 1.72 5.62 -2.16
CA GLY A 96 1.96 4.36 -2.86
C GLY A 96 0.88 3.34 -2.52
N SER A 97 1.12 2.07 -2.81
CA SER A 97 0.15 1.01 -2.53
C SER A 97 0.78 -0.16 -1.78
N LEU A 98 0.13 -0.57 -0.69
CA LEU A 98 0.40 -1.81 0.02
C LEU A 98 -0.80 -2.72 -0.19
N ILE A 99 -0.59 -3.85 -0.84
CA ILE A 99 -1.65 -4.79 -1.23
C ILE A 99 -1.36 -6.12 -0.55
N SER A 100 -2.21 -6.50 0.38
CA SER A 100 -1.98 -7.68 1.21
C SER A 100 -3.11 -8.69 1.10
N ARG A 101 -2.70 -9.91 0.89
CA ARG A 101 -3.51 -11.12 1.06
C ARG A 101 -3.00 -11.98 2.23
N SER A 102 -1.76 -11.81 2.60
CA SER A 102 -1.11 -12.55 3.68
C SER A 102 -0.65 -11.60 4.78
N ARG A 103 0.56 -11.06 4.67
CA ARG A 103 1.12 -10.21 5.71
C ARG A 103 2.21 -9.28 5.16
N ILE A 104 2.10 -8.00 5.46
CA ILE A 104 3.16 -7.00 5.26
C ILE A 104 3.50 -6.40 6.62
N VAL A 105 4.77 -6.50 7.02
CA VAL A 105 5.27 -5.91 8.27
C VAL A 105 6.33 -4.88 7.95
N ILE A 106 6.15 -3.68 8.48
CA ILE A 106 7.07 -2.56 8.37
C ILE A 106 7.53 -2.21 9.78
N GLY A 107 8.83 -2.19 10.00
CA GLY A 107 9.47 -1.85 11.26
C GLY A 107 9.35 -0.37 11.62
N ASN A 108 10.23 0.09 12.49
CA ASN A 108 10.29 1.46 12.95
C ASN A 108 11.24 2.30 12.09
N ASP A 109 11.06 3.62 12.10
CA ASP A 109 11.96 4.58 11.44
C ASP A 109 12.09 4.34 9.92
N VAL A 110 11.05 3.76 9.29
CA VAL A 110 11.04 3.47 7.85
C VAL A 110 10.54 4.68 7.07
N THR A 111 11.26 5.02 5.99
CA THR A 111 10.87 6.10 5.07
C THR A 111 10.60 5.54 3.68
N MET A 112 9.40 5.79 3.15
CA MET A 112 9.00 5.42 1.81
C MET A 112 8.61 6.66 1.00
N ALA A 113 9.22 6.83 -0.16
CA ALA A 113 8.88 7.90 -1.10
C ALA A 113 7.59 7.57 -1.87
N TRP A 114 7.25 8.32 -2.90
CA TRP A 114 6.00 8.16 -3.64
C TRP A 114 6.06 7.04 -4.70
N GLY A 115 4.87 6.52 -5.06
CA GLY A 115 4.68 5.61 -6.19
C GLY A 115 5.11 4.17 -5.93
N PHE A 116 5.53 3.81 -4.72
CA PHE A 116 5.90 2.43 -4.43
C PHE A 116 4.70 1.48 -4.54
N THR A 117 5.00 0.20 -4.83
CA THR A 117 4.02 -0.90 -4.75
C THR A 117 4.64 -2.05 -3.97
N ILE A 118 3.98 -2.45 -2.88
CA ILE A 118 4.37 -3.60 -2.05
C ILE A 118 3.24 -4.61 -2.12
N TYR A 119 3.54 -5.83 -2.62
CA TYR A 119 2.53 -6.77 -3.03
C TYR A 119 2.90 -8.19 -2.62
N ASP A 120 2.16 -8.76 -1.66
CA ASP A 120 2.51 -10.03 -1.00
C ASP A 120 1.98 -11.28 -1.70
N HIS A 121 1.42 -11.15 -2.92
CA HIS A 121 0.89 -12.27 -3.70
C HIS A 121 0.95 -12.01 -5.22
N ASP A 122 0.60 -13.01 -6.04
CA ASP A 122 0.66 -12.95 -7.50
C ASP A 122 -0.63 -12.50 -8.18
N SER A 123 -1.70 -12.25 -7.47
CA SER A 123 -3.08 -12.04 -7.96
C SER A 123 -3.66 -13.25 -8.67
N HIS A 124 -2.95 -13.88 -9.56
CA HIS A 124 -3.37 -15.00 -10.39
C HIS A 124 -2.37 -16.15 -10.28
N SER A 125 -2.78 -17.37 -10.66
CA SER A 125 -1.83 -18.47 -10.80
C SER A 125 -0.87 -18.19 -11.96
N VAL A 126 0.39 -18.58 -11.80
CA VAL A 126 1.36 -18.57 -12.90
C VAL A 126 1.05 -19.66 -13.93
N ASN A 127 0.30 -20.71 -13.55
CA ASN A 127 -0.14 -21.75 -14.45
C ASN A 127 -1.37 -21.27 -15.27
N TRP A 128 -1.27 -21.34 -16.59
CA TRP A 128 -2.34 -20.90 -17.49
C TRP A 128 -3.65 -21.66 -17.27
N ASP A 129 -3.60 -22.99 -17.14
CA ASP A 129 -4.79 -23.83 -16.98
C ASP A 129 -5.59 -23.50 -15.71
N GLU A 130 -4.93 -22.96 -14.70
CA GLU A 130 -5.57 -22.53 -13.46
C GLU A 130 -6.17 -21.11 -13.53
N ARG A 131 -5.60 -20.21 -14.36
CA ARG A 131 -6.05 -18.82 -14.47
C ARG A 131 -6.86 -18.49 -15.73
N MET A 132 -7.00 -19.42 -16.67
CA MET A 132 -7.64 -19.17 -17.98
C MET A 132 -9.06 -18.60 -17.87
N ASN A 133 -9.75 -18.89 -16.79
CA ASN A 133 -11.12 -18.43 -16.56
C ASN A 133 -11.21 -17.24 -15.57
N ASP A 134 -10.11 -16.75 -15.01
CA ASP A 134 -10.13 -15.71 -13.96
C ASP A 134 -10.88 -14.46 -14.43
N THR A 135 -10.56 -13.95 -15.62
CA THR A 135 -11.22 -12.73 -16.15
C THR A 135 -12.72 -12.91 -16.37
N VAL A 136 -13.14 -14.09 -16.82
CA VAL A 136 -14.58 -14.39 -17.00
C VAL A 136 -15.27 -14.45 -15.65
N GLN A 137 -14.64 -15.11 -14.66
CA GLN A 137 -15.15 -15.18 -13.31
C GLN A 137 -15.24 -13.80 -12.65
N GLU A 138 -14.19 -12.99 -12.76
CA GLU A 138 -14.16 -11.61 -12.25
C GLU A 138 -15.28 -10.75 -12.86
N TYR A 139 -15.53 -10.89 -14.16
CA TYR A 139 -16.60 -10.19 -14.85
C TYR A 139 -17.99 -10.58 -14.33
N GLU A 140 -18.25 -11.87 -14.15
CA GLU A 140 -19.53 -12.34 -13.61
C GLU A 140 -19.69 -11.95 -12.11
N ASP A 141 -18.62 -11.97 -11.33
CA ASP A 141 -18.61 -11.51 -9.94
C ASP A 141 -18.95 -10.01 -9.82
N VAL A 142 -18.38 -9.18 -10.70
CA VAL A 142 -18.73 -7.74 -10.75
C VAL A 142 -20.21 -7.55 -11.03
N LYS A 143 -20.78 -8.29 -12.00
CA LYS A 143 -22.19 -8.17 -12.35
C LYS A 143 -23.12 -8.56 -11.20
N LYS A 144 -22.76 -9.61 -10.49
CA LYS A 144 -23.64 -10.22 -9.48
C LYS A 144 -23.45 -9.61 -8.09
N TYR A 145 -22.21 -9.30 -7.72
CA TYR A 145 -21.83 -8.91 -6.37
C TYR A 145 -21.22 -7.52 -6.27
N ASN A 146 -20.95 -6.87 -7.42
CA ASN A 146 -20.18 -5.62 -7.51
C ASN A 146 -18.78 -5.72 -6.88
N ASP A 147 -18.19 -6.91 -6.91
CA ASP A 147 -16.88 -7.25 -6.38
C ASP A 147 -16.18 -8.25 -7.29
N PRO A 148 -15.06 -7.89 -7.97
CA PRO A 148 -14.42 -8.75 -8.96
C PRO A 148 -13.77 -10.01 -8.38
N ILE A 149 -13.52 -10.05 -7.08
CA ILE A 149 -12.83 -11.15 -6.43
C ILE A 149 -13.71 -11.94 -5.46
N PHE A 150 -15.04 -11.76 -5.55
CA PHE A 150 -16.00 -12.35 -4.60
C PHE A 150 -15.88 -13.87 -4.51
N SER A 151 -15.81 -14.55 -5.66
CA SER A 151 -15.72 -16.02 -5.71
C SER A 151 -14.32 -16.54 -6.11
N LYS A 152 -13.29 -15.67 -6.04
CA LYS A 152 -11.93 -16.01 -6.46
C LYS A 152 -11.34 -17.17 -5.66
N ASP A 153 -10.83 -18.19 -6.38
CA ASP A 153 -10.10 -19.30 -5.77
C ASP A 153 -8.66 -18.90 -5.41
N TRP A 154 -8.50 -18.43 -4.20
CA TRP A 154 -7.20 -18.01 -3.67
C TRP A 154 -6.22 -19.16 -3.43
N SER A 155 -6.65 -20.43 -3.47
CA SER A 155 -5.76 -21.58 -3.26
C SER A 155 -4.73 -21.75 -4.38
N LYS A 156 -4.99 -21.18 -5.56
CA LYS A 156 -4.13 -21.20 -6.74
C LYS A 156 -3.15 -20.03 -6.81
N VAL A 157 -3.28 -19.06 -5.91
CA VAL A 157 -2.48 -17.85 -5.92
C VAL A 157 -1.32 -17.95 -4.95
N ASN A 158 -0.09 -17.88 -5.45
CA ASN A 158 1.08 -17.85 -4.58
C ASN A 158 1.11 -16.58 -3.74
N THR A 159 1.27 -16.76 -2.43
CA THR A 159 1.41 -15.67 -1.48
C THR A 159 2.54 -15.94 -0.52
N LYS A 160 3.31 -14.90 -0.14
CA LYS A 160 4.35 -14.96 0.88
C LYS A 160 4.46 -13.62 1.60
N PRO A 161 4.64 -13.61 2.93
CA PRO A 161 4.81 -12.37 3.69
C PRO A 161 5.95 -11.50 3.16
N ILE A 162 5.81 -10.19 3.33
CA ILE A 162 6.89 -9.22 3.11
C ILE A 162 7.24 -8.60 4.45
N ILE A 163 8.55 -8.52 4.75
CA ILE A 163 9.07 -7.95 5.98
C ILE A 163 10.04 -6.83 5.62
N ILE A 164 9.80 -5.64 6.12
CA ILE A 164 10.67 -4.48 5.99
C ILE A 164 11.11 -4.13 7.41
N ASN A 165 12.39 -4.34 7.71
CA ASN A 165 12.93 -4.09 9.03
C ASN A 165 13.11 -2.59 9.30
N ASP A 166 13.61 -2.25 10.49
CA ASP A 166 13.79 -0.89 10.95
C ASP A 166 14.75 -0.08 10.07
N LYS A 167 14.59 1.25 10.05
CA LYS A 167 15.50 2.21 9.41
C LYS A 167 15.67 2.05 7.89
N VAL A 168 14.77 1.33 7.23
CA VAL A 168 14.82 1.15 5.76
C VAL A 168 14.38 2.42 5.05
N TRP A 169 15.09 2.75 3.98
CA TRP A 169 14.69 3.82 3.06
C TRP A 169 14.33 3.27 1.68
N ILE A 170 13.09 3.50 1.26
CA ILE A 170 12.55 3.08 -0.04
C ILE A 170 12.39 4.31 -0.93
N GLY A 171 13.07 4.31 -2.06
CA GLY A 171 13.00 5.34 -3.09
C GLY A 171 11.67 5.38 -3.83
N MET A 172 11.49 6.39 -4.70
CA MET A 172 10.27 6.52 -5.52
C MET A 172 10.10 5.36 -6.50
N ASN A 173 8.83 4.99 -6.78
CA ASN A 173 8.45 3.98 -7.78
C ASN A 173 9.13 2.61 -7.57
N VAL A 174 9.42 2.25 -6.33
CA VAL A 174 9.97 0.93 -5.98
C VAL A 174 8.85 -0.10 -5.95
N ILE A 175 9.12 -1.30 -6.48
CA ILE A 175 8.23 -2.46 -6.40
C ILE A 175 8.90 -3.51 -5.51
N ILE A 176 8.19 -4.01 -4.48
CA ILE A 176 8.64 -5.13 -3.65
C ILE A 176 7.67 -6.28 -3.81
N LEU A 177 8.18 -7.43 -4.25
CA LEU A 177 7.37 -8.62 -4.50
C LEU A 177 7.30 -9.52 -3.27
N LYS A 178 6.31 -10.41 -3.29
CA LYS A 178 6.03 -11.39 -2.23
C LYS A 178 7.27 -12.15 -1.75
N GLY A 179 7.33 -12.41 -0.47
CA GLY A 179 8.37 -13.23 0.17
C GLY A 179 9.69 -12.51 0.43
N VAL A 180 9.79 -11.21 0.13
CA VAL A 180 11.01 -10.43 0.33
C VAL A 180 11.13 -9.99 1.79
N THR A 181 12.33 -10.17 2.35
CA THR A 181 12.77 -9.54 3.60
C THR A 181 13.79 -8.45 3.28
N VAL A 182 13.49 -7.22 3.68
CA VAL A 182 14.42 -6.08 3.59
C VAL A 182 15.11 -5.90 4.94
N GLY A 183 16.43 -6.06 4.95
CA GLY A 183 17.26 -5.97 6.17
C GLY A 183 17.30 -4.54 6.74
N GLU A 184 17.55 -4.44 8.05
CA GLU A 184 17.64 -3.16 8.78
C GLU A 184 18.62 -2.20 8.10
N GLY A 185 18.25 -0.92 8.02
CA GLY A 185 19.07 0.15 7.47
C GLY A 185 19.34 0.05 5.97
N ALA A 186 18.69 -0.87 5.25
CA ALA A 186 18.85 -0.98 3.80
C ALA A 186 18.24 0.22 3.07
N VAL A 187 18.83 0.56 1.92
CA VAL A 187 18.36 1.63 1.03
C VAL A 187 18.03 1.03 -0.32
N ILE A 188 16.82 1.31 -0.82
CA ILE A 188 16.35 0.85 -2.12
C ILE A 188 16.25 2.05 -3.06
N GLY A 189 17.08 2.07 -4.10
CA GLY A 189 17.11 3.13 -5.11
C GLY A 189 15.79 3.24 -5.89
N ALA A 190 15.46 4.45 -6.32
CA ALA A 190 14.22 4.73 -7.07
C ALA A 190 14.10 3.85 -8.32
N GLY A 191 12.85 3.45 -8.65
CA GLY A 191 12.53 2.62 -9.82
C GLY A 191 12.98 1.16 -9.72
N SER A 192 13.41 0.70 -8.55
CA SER A 192 13.89 -0.67 -8.37
C SER A 192 12.74 -1.69 -8.26
N VAL A 193 12.99 -2.92 -8.74
CA VAL A 193 12.11 -4.07 -8.54
C VAL A 193 12.82 -5.10 -7.67
N VAL A 194 12.37 -5.23 -6.43
CA VAL A 194 12.95 -6.13 -5.43
C VAL A 194 12.27 -7.49 -5.50
N THR A 195 13.04 -8.50 -5.89
CA THR A 195 12.57 -9.88 -6.08
C THR A 195 13.23 -10.89 -5.16
N ARG A 196 14.16 -10.45 -4.30
CA ARG A 196 14.94 -11.27 -3.35
C ARG A 196 15.24 -10.48 -2.09
N ASP A 197 15.57 -11.16 -1.03
CA ASP A 197 15.95 -10.56 0.24
C ASP A 197 17.13 -9.59 0.07
N ILE A 198 17.09 -8.52 0.86
CA ILE A 198 18.14 -7.50 0.91
C ILE A 198 18.83 -7.61 2.28
N ALA A 199 20.17 -7.75 2.25
CA ALA A 199 20.97 -7.78 3.46
C ALA A 199 20.88 -6.43 4.22
N PRO A 200 21.00 -6.44 5.56
CA PRO A 200 21.07 -5.20 6.33
C PRO A 200 22.15 -4.26 5.81
N TRP A 201 21.92 -2.95 5.95
CA TRP A 201 22.89 -1.90 5.61
C TRP A 201 23.40 -1.94 4.17
N SER A 202 22.59 -2.48 3.24
CA SER A 202 22.90 -2.53 1.80
C SER A 202 22.17 -1.43 1.06
N VAL A 203 22.82 -0.88 0.05
CA VAL A 203 22.17 -0.07 -0.99
C VAL A 203 21.94 -0.94 -2.21
N VAL A 204 20.69 -1.05 -2.64
CA VAL A 204 20.31 -1.82 -3.84
C VAL A 204 19.62 -0.94 -4.87
N ALA A 205 19.77 -1.26 -6.15
CA ALA A 205 19.08 -0.56 -7.24
C ALA A 205 18.89 -1.46 -8.47
N GLY A 206 17.96 -1.08 -9.34
CA GLY A 206 17.72 -1.71 -10.65
C GLY A 206 16.52 -2.64 -10.71
N ASN A 207 16.30 -3.21 -11.90
CA ASN A 207 15.26 -4.20 -12.18
C ASN A 207 15.88 -5.43 -12.89
N PRO A 208 16.00 -6.58 -12.22
CA PRO A 208 15.80 -6.76 -10.78
C PRO A 208 16.88 -6.05 -9.94
N ALA A 209 16.52 -5.63 -8.72
CA ALA A 209 17.44 -4.94 -7.81
C ALA A 209 18.69 -5.77 -7.50
N ARG A 210 19.85 -5.11 -7.47
CA ARG A 210 21.15 -5.70 -7.11
C ARG A 210 21.87 -4.80 -6.13
N VAL A 211 22.74 -5.38 -5.31
CA VAL A 211 23.58 -4.63 -4.37
C VAL A 211 24.51 -3.71 -5.16
N VAL A 212 24.47 -2.42 -4.84
CA VAL A 212 25.33 -1.38 -5.40
C VAL A 212 26.46 -1.04 -4.41
N LYS A 213 26.12 -1.05 -3.10
CA LYS A 213 27.04 -0.65 -2.03
C LYS A 213 26.62 -1.30 -0.70
N ILE A 214 27.58 -1.55 0.16
CA ILE A 214 27.37 -1.90 1.58
C ILE A 214 27.71 -0.66 2.42
N LEU A 215 26.80 -0.27 3.31
CA LEU A 215 27.00 0.88 4.20
C LEU A 215 27.87 0.44 5.40
N GLY A 216 28.84 1.28 5.80
CA GLY A 216 29.76 0.98 6.90
C GLY A 216 30.89 0.02 6.57
N ALA A 217 30.98 -0.51 5.34
CA ALA A 217 32.21 -1.10 4.85
C ALA A 217 33.15 0.05 4.45
N GLU A 218 34.27 0.19 5.12
CA GLU A 218 35.33 1.11 4.71
C GLU A 218 35.78 0.76 3.28
N ALA A 219 35.90 1.77 2.42
CA ALA A 219 36.36 1.61 1.05
C ALA A 219 37.86 1.43 0.97
#